data_1cdc79a1f7f2459b46143ab17c7d0ba4
#
_entry.id   1cdc79a1f7f2459b46143ab17c7d0ba4
#
_cell.length_a   1.000
_cell.length_b   1.000
_cell.length_c   1.000
_cell.angle_alpha   90.00
_cell.angle_beta   90.00
_cell.angle_gamma   90.00
#
_symmetry.space_group_name_H-M   'P 1'
#
loop_
_entity.id
_entity.type
_entity.pdbx_description
1 polymer ?
#
loop_
_entity_poly.entity_id
_entity_poly.type
_entity_poly.pdbx_seq_one_letter_code
_entity_poly.pdbx_strand_id
1 'polypeptide(L)'
;STITLNLKKKYQTITGFGGAFTESSAYLLNKLSQKNRDTILRAYFSNEGAKYSLTRTHMNSCDFSLSNYSYSPISGDKNLNHFSVKEDKDDLIPMIKDALSISEDGFKIFASPWTASPWMKDNNDWVGGKLLPEYYDTWALFFSKYVDAYEEEGINIWGFTVENEPHGNNYSWESMHYTPEEMTNFVQNYLGPKLEKDGKGELKILGYDQNREGIKEWVDVMYKDEASSKYYDGTAIHWYESTYDYFPEFLQYAHEKAPNKYLIQTEACVDSEVPKWNDDDWYWKKEATDWGYDWREQDKKYLHPKYAPVNRYARDIIGSLNNWVDGWVDWNMVLDRQGGPNWKKNWCVAPIIVDPDLDEVYFTPLYYVMTHFSKFIRPGAEVIDVENSDDSLMVTATKNIDNSIVTVIFNEGKVQKSFILNLGGISKKIVISPQALQTIVIKTNKT
;
A
#
# COMPACT_ATOMS: atom_id res chain seq x y z
N SER A 1 -7.90 27.89 18.84
CA SER A 1 -6.95 27.55 17.76
C SER A 1 -7.56 27.80 16.40
N THR A 2 -6.71 27.94 15.38
CA THR A 2 -7.07 28.18 14.00
C THR A 2 -6.36 27.21 13.06
N ILE A 3 -7.05 26.80 12.02
CA ILE A 3 -6.51 26.03 10.90
C ILE A 3 -6.83 26.84 9.65
N THR A 4 -5.80 27.30 8.93
CA THR A 4 -5.97 28.10 7.74
C THR A 4 -5.46 27.36 6.50
N LEU A 5 -6.31 27.20 5.50
CA LEU A 5 -6.00 26.51 4.26
C LEU A 5 -5.54 27.53 3.21
N ASN A 6 -4.37 27.29 2.61
CA ASN A 6 -3.78 28.15 1.60
C ASN A 6 -3.82 27.50 0.22
N LEU A 7 -4.79 27.84 -0.59
CA LEU A 7 -4.97 27.30 -1.95
C LEU A 7 -3.89 27.72 -2.95
N LYS A 8 -3.11 28.74 -2.63
CA LYS A 8 -2.06 29.26 -3.52
C LYS A 8 -0.76 28.50 -3.41
N LYS A 9 -0.56 27.81 -2.29
CA LYS A 9 0.65 27.02 -2.05
C LYS A 9 0.32 25.55 -2.12
N LYS A 10 0.88 24.88 -3.13
CA LYS A 10 0.59 23.50 -3.49
C LYS A 10 1.83 22.65 -3.40
N TYR A 11 1.63 21.36 -3.17
CA TYR A 11 2.66 20.36 -3.07
C TYR A 11 2.42 19.25 -4.10
N GLN A 12 2.59 17.99 -3.73
CA GLN A 12 2.46 16.86 -4.65
C GLN A 12 1.02 16.62 -5.09
N THR A 13 0.90 15.95 -6.24
CA THR A 13 -0.37 15.44 -6.77
C THR A 13 -0.59 14.01 -6.29
N ILE A 14 -1.78 13.73 -5.79
CA ILE A 14 -2.14 12.43 -5.25
C ILE A 14 -2.34 11.40 -6.37
N THR A 15 -1.67 10.24 -6.23
CA THR A 15 -1.83 9.08 -7.10
C THR A 15 -3.02 8.22 -6.66
N GLY A 16 -3.19 8.00 -5.38
CA GLY A 16 -4.34 7.28 -4.86
C GLY A 16 -4.13 6.62 -3.52
N PHE A 17 -5.17 5.92 -3.05
CA PHE A 17 -5.22 5.15 -1.82
C PHE A 17 -5.87 3.81 -2.07
N GLY A 18 -5.41 2.78 -1.36
CA GLY A 18 -6.04 1.47 -1.48
C GLY A 18 -5.40 0.40 -0.62
N GLY A 19 -5.50 -0.82 -1.08
CA GLY A 19 -4.98 -2.00 -0.43
C GLY A 19 -4.49 -3.03 -1.45
N ALA A 20 -4.11 -4.20 -0.97
CA ALA A 20 -3.52 -5.23 -1.80
C ALA A 20 -4.48 -6.40 -2.06
N PHE A 21 -4.52 -6.81 -3.31
CA PHE A 21 -5.06 -8.09 -3.74
C PHE A 21 -4.03 -9.17 -3.44
N THR A 22 -4.37 -10.12 -2.57
CA THR A 22 -3.55 -11.29 -2.28
C THR A 22 -4.32 -12.56 -2.55
N GLU A 23 -3.61 -13.66 -2.80
CA GLU A 23 -4.27 -14.97 -2.95
C GLU A 23 -5.10 -15.31 -1.70
N SER A 24 -4.59 -15.00 -0.50
CA SER A 24 -5.32 -15.21 0.75
C SER A 24 -6.65 -14.47 0.79
N SER A 25 -6.67 -13.19 0.43
CA SER A 25 -7.90 -12.40 0.36
C SER A 25 -8.86 -12.93 -0.69
N ALA A 26 -8.37 -13.24 -1.87
CA ALA A 26 -9.17 -13.77 -2.97
C ALA A 26 -9.75 -15.16 -2.66
N TYR A 27 -8.95 -16.03 -2.04
CA TYR A 27 -9.40 -17.34 -1.57
C TYR A 27 -10.54 -17.22 -0.56
N LEU A 28 -10.44 -16.31 0.41
CA LEU A 28 -11.49 -16.10 1.40
C LEU A 28 -12.79 -15.59 0.76
N LEU A 29 -12.69 -14.66 -0.18
CA LEU A 29 -13.87 -14.18 -0.91
C LEU A 29 -14.59 -15.32 -1.64
N ASN A 30 -13.85 -16.28 -2.20
CA ASN A 30 -14.43 -17.45 -2.87
C ASN A 30 -15.12 -18.42 -1.89
N LYS A 31 -14.84 -18.33 -0.60
CA LYS A 31 -15.47 -19.16 0.45
C LYS A 31 -16.75 -18.54 1.01
N LEU A 32 -17.00 -17.28 0.73
CA LEU A 32 -18.19 -16.57 1.21
C LEU A 32 -19.36 -16.75 0.23
N SER A 33 -20.58 -16.47 0.73
CA SER A 33 -21.73 -16.31 -0.16
C SER A 33 -21.50 -15.18 -1.15
N GLN A 34 -22.18 -15.24 -2.30
CA GLN A 34 -22.13 -14.18 -3.31
C GLN A 34 -22.55 -12.83 -2.71
N LYS A 35 -23.52 -12.81 -1.82
CA LYS A 35 -23.98 -11.61 -1.11
C LYS A 35 -22.84 -10.98 -0.30
N ASN A 36 -22.12 -11.76 0.49
CA ASN A 36 -21.04 -11.26 1.31
C ASN A 36 -19.81 -10.89 0.50
N ARG A 37 -19.50 -11.65 -0.53
CA ARG A 37 -18.47 -11.29 -1.52
C ARG A 37 -18.76 -9.90 -2.12
N ASP A 38 -19.98 -9.68 -2.61
CA ASP A 38 -20.38 -8.41 -3.20
C ASP A 38 -20.36 -7.27 -2.17
N THR A 39 -20.78 -7.53 -0.95
CA THR A 39 -20.72 -6.55 0.15
C THR A 39 -19.30 -6.04 0.37
N ILE A 40 -18.32 -6.93 0.42
CA ILE A 40 -16.91 -6.57 0.62
C ILE A 40 -16.36 -5.78 -0.56
N LEU A 41 -16.58 -6.27 -1.78
CA LEU A 41 -16.06 -5.60 -2.97
C LEU A 41 -16.68 -4.22 -3.17
N ARG A 42 -17.99 -4.07 -2.87
CA ARG A 42 -18.64 -2.75 -2.87
C ARG A 42 -18.11 -1.84 -1.78
N ALA A 43 -17.84 -2.39 -0.60
CA ALA A 43 -17.25 -1.61 0.48
C ALA A 43 -15.90 -1.00 0.09
N TYR A 44 -15.09 -1.71 -0.66
CA TYR A 44 -13.80 -1.19 -1.08
C TYR A 44 -13.85 -0.33 -2.36
N PHE A 45 -14.69 -0.67 -3.34
CA PHE A 45 -14.57 -0.12 -4.69
C PHE A 45 -15.75 0.69 -5.19
N SER A 46 -16.92 0.59 -4.57
CA SER A 46 -18.07 1.38 -5.01
C SER A 46 -18.00 2.84 -4.55
N ASN A 47 -18.81 3.70 -5.16
CA ASN A 47 -18.90 5.11 -4.79
C ASN A 47 -19.43 5.34 -3.37
N GLU A 48 -20.20 4.40 -2.82
CA GLU A 48 -20.70 4.46 -1.44
C GLU A 48 -19.66 4.01 -0.41
N GLY A 49 -18.66 3.23 -0.84
CA GLY A 49 -17.62 2.67 0.02
C GLY A 49 -16.35 3.53 0.09
N ALA A 50 -15.24 2.84 0.30
CA ALA A 50 -13.92 3.47 0.43
C ALA A 50 -13.38 4.02 -0.89
N LYS A 51 -13.89 3.54 -2.02
CA LYS A 51 -13.56 4.07 -3.34
C LYS A 51 -12.06 3.95 -3.67
N TYR A 52 -11.46 2.80 -3.38
CA TYR A 52 -10.03 2.56 -3.61
C TYR A 52 -9.63 2.88 -5.04
N SER A 53 -8.49 3.54 -5.20
CA SER A 53 -7.99 4.07 -6.48
C SER A 53 -6.57 3.63 -6.83
N LEU A 54 -5.82 3.10 -5.87
CA LEU A 54 -4.47 2.57 -6.05
C LEU A 54 -4.35 1.25 -5.31
N THR A 55 -3.98 0.19 -6.01
CA THR A 55 -3.94 -1.16 -5.46
C THR A 55 -2.63 -1.86 -5.79
N ARG A 56 -2.30 -2.87 -5.01
CA ARG A 56 -1.14 -3.72 -5.18
C ARG A 56 -1.55 -5.16 -5.40
N THR A 57 -0.74 -5.93 -6.12
CA THR A 57 -0.84 -7.38 -6.16
C THR A 57 0.55 -8.01 -6.20
N HIS A 58 0.66 -9.30 -5.88
CA HIS A 58 1.94 -10.00 -5.91
C HIS A 58 2.16 -10.76 -7.22
N MET A 59 3.40 -10.84 -7.67
CA MET A 59 3.85 -11.67 -8.79
C MET A 59 4.54 -12.90 -8.22
N ASN A 60 4.19 -14.08 -8.69
CA ASN A 60 4.47 -15.35 -8.02
C ASN A 60 3.84 -15.39 -6.61
N SER A 61 4.11 -16.43 -5.84
CA SER A 61 3.61 -16.51 -4.46
C SER A 61 4.29 -15.51 -3.53
N CYS A 62 3.62 -15.23 -2.44
CA CYS A 62 4.12 -14.46 -1.30
C CYS A 62 3.75 -15.18 0.01
N ASP A 63 4.08 -14.60 1.15
CA ASP A 63 3.67 -15.14 2.45
C ASP A 63 2.14 -15.32 2.57
N PHE A 64 1.35 -14.38 1.99
CA PHE A 64 -0.11 -14.47 1.94
C PHE A 64 -0.63 -15.22 0.71
N SER A 65 0.08 -16.26 0.31
CA SER A 65 -0.38 -17.31 -0.59
C SER A 65 -0.69 -18.59 0.19
N LEU A 66 -1.40 -19.51 -0.45
CA LEU A 66 -1.73 -20.81 0.16
C LEU A 66 -0.54 -21.78 0.13
N SER A 67 0.33 -21.61 -0.84
CA SER A 67 1.58 -22.37 -1.02
C SER A 67 2.54 -21.60 -1.93
N ASN A 68 3.79 -22.07 -2.00
CA ASN A 68 4.74 -21.52 -2.97
C ASN A 68 4.33 -21.86 -4.39
N TYR A 69 4.43 -20.92 -5.30
CA TYR A 69 4.28 -21.12 -6.74
C TYR A 69 5.01 -20.06 -7.56
N SER A 70 5.29 -20.37 -8.81
CA SER A 70 5.85 -19.45 -9.79
C SER A 70 5.14 -19.59 -11.14
N TYR A 71 5.05 -18.49 -11.87
CA TYR A 71 4.56 -18.48 -13.26
C TYR A 71 5.54 -19.12 -14.24
N SER A 72 6.79 -19.33 -13.84
CA SER A 72 7.84 -19.96 -14.63
C SER A 72 8.51 -21.11 -13.87
N PRO A 73 7.81 -22.25 -13.68
CA PRO A 73 8.29 -23.33 -12.81
C PRO A 73 9.35 -24.23 -13.46
N ILE A 74 9.54 -24.16 -14.79
CA ILE A 74 10.41 -25.08 -15.51
C ILE A 74 11.84 -24.59 -15.48
N SER A 75 12.73 -25.34 -14.84
CA SER A 75 14.15 -25.02 -14.74
C SER A 75 14.82 -24.91 -16.10
N GLY A 76 15.60 -23.84 -16.31
CA GLY A 76 16.32 -23.59 -17.55
C GLY A 76 15.50 -23.02 -18.70
N ASP A 77 14.21 -22.75 -18.50
CA ASP A 77 13.33 -22.15 -19.50
C ASP A 77 13.61 -20.64 -19.66
N LYS A 78 14.79 -20.30 -20.17
CA LYS A 78 15.25 -18.90 -20.30
C LYS A 78 14.35 -18.03 -21.18
N ASN A 79 13.66 -18.62 -22.14
CA ASN A 79 12.76 -17.91 -23.04
C ASN A 79 11.33 -17.86 -22.50
N LEU A 80 11.09 -18.43 -21.33
CA LEU A 80 9.77 -18.48 -20.66
C LEU A 80 8.67 -19.04 -21.57
N ASN A 81 9.00 -20.10 -22.31
CA ASN A 81 8.05 -20.76 -23.22
C ASN A 81 6.89 -21.43 -22.44
N HIS A 82 7.11 -21.75 -21.18
CA HIS A 82 6.13 -22.37 -20.29
C HIS A 82 5.57 -21.38 -19.25
N PHE A 83 5.72 -20.07 -19.47
CA PHE A 83 5.16 -19.04 -18.59
C PHE A 83 3.63 -19.12 -18.58
N SER A 84 3.05 -19.11 -17.38
CA SER A 84 1.61 -19.10 -17.20
C SER A 84 1.19 -18.53 -15.84
N VAL A 85 0.16 -17.69 -15.85
CA VAL A 85 -0.47 -17.16 -14.63
C VAL A 85 -1.66 -18.02 -14.17
N LYS A 86 -1.63 -19.29 -14.49
CA LYS A 86 -2.78 -20.21 -14.23
C LYS A 86 -3.17 -20.27 -12.75
N GLU A 87 -2.22 -20.16 -11.83
CA GLU A 87 -2.45 -20.16 -10.40
C GLU A 87 -3.34 -18.99 -9.96
N ASP A 88 -3.20 -17.85 -10.63
CA ASP A 88 -3.97 -16.63 -10.32
C ASP A 88 -5.41 -16.70 -10.86
N LYS A 89 -5.71 -17.63 -11.78
CA LYS A 89 -7.04 -17.73 -12.41
C LYS A 89 -8.12 -18.25 -11.49
N ASP A 90 -7.75 -18.93 -10.43
CA ASP A 90 -8.73 -19.49 -9.48
C ASP A 90 -9.25 -18.41 -8.51
N ASP A 91 -8.40 -17.50 -8.09
CA ASP A 91 -8.68 -16.56 -7.00
C ASP A 91 -8.41 -15.09 -7.38
N LEU A 92 -7.15 -14.72 -7.61
CA LEU A 92 -6.71 -13.32 -7.78
C LEU A 92 -7.38 -12.64 -8.98
N ILE A 93 -7.30 -13.24 -10.15
CA ILE A 93 -7.83 -12.64 -11.39
C ILE A 93 -9.34 -12.44 -11.30
N PRO A 94 -10.16 -13.41 -10.85
CA PRO A 94 -11.59 -13.19 -10.64
C PRO A 94 -11.89 -12.05 -9.64
N MET A 95 -11.16 -11.97 -8.53
CA MET A 95 -11.34 -10.90 -7.57
C MET A 95 -11.07 -9.53 -8.19
N ILE A 96 -9.97 -9.38 -8.90
CA ILE A 96 -9.58 -8.11 -9.55
C ILE A 96 -10.62 -7.71 -10.60
N LYS A 97 -11.08 -8.66 -11.43
CA LYS A 97 -12.12 -8.40 -12.43
C LYS A 97 -13.43 -7.94 -11.82
N ASP A 98 -13.87 -8.59 -10.74
CA ASP A 98 -15.10 -8.21 -10.04
C ASP A 98 -14.95 -6.81 -9.42
N ALA A 99 -13.80 -6.51 -8.83
CA ALA A 99 -13.50 -5.19 -8.30
C ALA A 99 -13.54 -4.12 -9.41
N LEU A 100 -12.94 -4.37 -10.56
CA LEU A 100 -12.97 -3.47 -11.72
C LEU A 100 -14.39 -3.26 -12.24
N SER A 101 -15.24 -4.27 -12.21
CA SER A 101 -16.64 -4.15 -12.63
C SER A 101 -17.49 -3.29 -11.70
N ILE A 102 -17.11 -3.18 -10.43
CA ILE A 102 -17.81 -2.39 -9.41
C ILE A 102 -17.30 -0.95 -9.36
N SER A 103 -16.02 -0.74 -9.60
CA SER A 103 -15.40 0.58 -9.57
C SER A 103 -15.83 1.43 -10.77
N GLU A 104 -16.53 2.53 -10.52
CA GLU A 104 -16.97 3.44 -11.61
C GLU A 104 -15.80 4.21 -12.21
N ASP A 105 -14.85 4.63 -11.37
CA ASP A 105 -13.71 5.44 -11.81
C ASP A 105 -12.49 4.59 -12.23
N GLY A 106 -12.53 3.29 -11.99
CA GLY A 106 -11.38 2.41 -12.11
C GLY A 106 -10.33 2.65 -11.02
N PHE A 107 -9.27 1.88 -11.06
CA PHE A 107 -8.13 2.02 -10.15
C PHE A 107 -6.84 1.54 -10.82
N LYS A 108 -5.73 2.07 -10.34
CA LYS A 108 -4.39 1.61 -10.74
C LYS A 108 -4.01 0.36 -9.98
N ILE A 109 -3.24 -0.52 -10.64
CA ILE A 109 -2.67 -1.73 -10.03
C ILE A 109 -1.17 -1.72 -10.28
N PHE A 110 -0.38 -1.79 -9.23
CA PHE A 110 1.04 -2.12 -9.37
C PHE A 110 1.31 -3.52 -8.79
N ALA A 111 2.22 -4.24 -9.43
CA ALA A 111 2.56 -5.61 -9.06
C ALA A 111 3.97 -5.67 -8.47
N SER A 112 4.15 -6.54 -7.48
CA SER A 112 5.41 -6.70 -6.76
C SER A 112 5.81 -8.16 -6.69
N PRO A 113 7.00 -8.56 -7.15
CA PRO A 113 7.52 -9.90 -6.90
C PRO A 113 8.16 -9.98 -5.52
N TRP A 114 7.93 -11.10 -4.82
CA TRP A 114 8.66 -11.47 -3.60
C TRP A 114 9.95 -12.19 -3.91
N THR A 115 9.96 -12.97 -4.99
CA THR A 115 11.14 -13.69 -5.45
C THR A 115 10.99 -14.11 -6.92
N ALA A 116 12.13 -14.24 -7.60
CA ALA A 116 12.19 -14.97 -8.86
C ALA A 116 11.98 -16.47 -8.60
N SER A 117 11.72 -17.23 -9.65
CA SER A 117 11.66 -18.69 -9.57
C SER A 117 12.98 -19.24 -8.98
N PRO A 118 12.93 -20.25 -8.09
CA PRO A 118 14.13 -20.77 -7.43
C PRO A 118 15.30 -21.09 -8.36
N TRP A 119 15.01 -21.64 -9.55
CA TRP A 119 16.05 -22.01 -10.50
C TRP A 119 16.81 -20.81 -11.10
N MET A 120 16.30 -19.59 -10.96
CA MET A 120 16.98 -18.35 -11.39
C MET A 120 17.90 -17.78 -10.30
N LYS A 121 17.92 -18.38 -9.11
CA LYS A 121 18.60 -17.84 -7.93
C LYS A 121 19.83 -18.66 -7.55
N ASP A 122 20.78 -18.01 -6.90
CA ASP A 122 22.04 -18.62 -6.46
C ASP A 122 21.86 -19.72 -5.41
N ASN A 123 20.79 -19.66 -4.61
CA ASN A 123 20.47 -20.65 -3.58
C ASN A 123 19.41 -21.68 -4.00
N ASN A 124 18.83 -21.56 -5.17
CA ASN A 124 17.74 -22.42 -5.68
C ASN A 124 16.61 -22.64 -4.66
N ASP A 125 16.22 -21.57 -3.97
CA ASP A 125 15.19 -21.60 -2.90
C ASP A 125 14.20 -20.44 -3.07
N TRP A 126 13.00 -20.61 -2.50
CA TRP A 126 12.00 -19.56 -2.41
C TRP A 126 12.42 -18.43 -1.48
N VAL A 127 13.20 -18.75 -0.45
CA VAL A 127 13.57 -17.83 0.63
C VAL A 127 15.02 -17.38 0.45
N GLY A 128 15.25 -16.06 0.51
CA GLY A 128 16.59 -15.47 0.42
C GLY A 128 17.24 -15.65 -0.94
N GLY A 129 18.55 -15.56 -0.97
CA GLY A 129 19.33 -15.67 -2.18
C GLY A 129 19.26 -14.45 -3.10
N LYS A 130 19.95 -14.55 -4.20
CA LYS A 130 20.04 -13.48 -5.21
C LYS A 130 19.76 -14.02 -6.61
N LEU A 131 19.19 -13.17 -7.44
CA LEU A 131 19.04 -13.43 -8.86
C LEU A 131 20.43 -13.61 -9.49
N LEU A 132 20.62 -14.72 -10.20
CA LEU A 132 21.87 -14.95 -10.94
C LEU A 132 21.95 -14.01 -12.15
N PRO A 133 23.11 -13.38 -12.42
CA PRO A 133 23.26 -12.45 -13.55
C PRO A 133 22.90 -13.07 -14.91
N GLU A 134 23.13 -14.36 -15.09
CA GLU A 134 22.76 -15.10 -16.33
C GLU A 134 21.24 -15.13 -16.59
N TYR A 135 20.42 -14.81 -15.59
CA TYR A 135 18.95 -14.77 -15.70
C TYR A 135 18.37 -13.36 -15.63
N TYR A 136 19.17 -12.31 -15.64
CA TYR A 136 18.68 -10.93 -15.63
C TYR A 136 17.79 -10.64 -16.85
N ASP A 137 18.18 -11.06 -18.04
CA ASP A 137 17.34 -10.94 -19.23
C ASP A 137 16.04 -11.74 -19.10
N THR A 138 16.12 -12.95 -18.58
CA THR A 138 14.94 -13.81 -18.34
C THR A 138 13.99 -13.17 -17.33
N TRP A 139 14.51 -12.60 -16.26
CA TRP A 139 13.70 -11.94 -15.24
C TRP A 139 13.04 -10.67 -15.77
N ALA A 140 13.72 -9.89 -16.59
CA ALA A 140 13.12 -8.75 -17.30
C ALA A 140 12.00 -9.18 -18.25
N LEU A 141 12.22 -10.28 -19.00
CA LEU A 141 11.18 -10.88 -19.85
C LEU A 141 9.96 -11.35 -19.03
N PHE A 142 10.17 -11.84 -17.82
CA PHE A 142 9.09 -12.27 -16.92
C PHE A 142 8.10 -11.13 -16.62
N PHE A 143 8.60 -9.93 -16.34
CA PHE A 143 7.76 -8.75 -16.13
C PHE A 143 6.93 -8.43 -17.37
N SER A 144 7.52 -8.47 -18.54
CA SER A 144 6.82 -8.21 -19.80
C SER A 144 5.72 -9.24 -20.07
N LYS A 145 6.01 -10.51 -19.88
CA LYS A 145 5.03 -11.60 -20.06
C LYS A 145 3.89 -11.55 -19.03
N TYR A 146 4.20 -11.13 -17.81
CA TYR A 146 3.17 -10.93 -16.78
C TYR A 146 2.14 -9.89 -17.21
N VAL A 147 2.59 -8.76 -17.74
CA VAL A 147 1.72 -7.70 -18.25
C VAL A 147 0.84 -8.23 -19.38
N ASP A 148 1.41 -8.94 -20.35
CA ASP A 148 0.66 -9.53 -21.46
C ASP A 148 -0.40 -10.51 -20.97
N ALA A 149 -0.06 -11.40 -20.03
CA ALA A 149 -0.97 -12.38 -19.48
C ALA A 149 -2.15 -11.74 -18.71
N TYR A 150 -1.90 -10.67 -17.97
CA TYR A 150 -2.94 -9.94 -17.27
C TYR A 150 -3.80 -9.11 -18.24
N GLU A 151 -3.20 -8.52 -19.26
CA GLU A 151 -3.93 -7.80 -20.31
C GLU A 151 -4.88 -8.72 -21.10
N GLU A 152 -4.46 -9.96 -21.38
CA GLU A 152 -5.32 -10.99 -21.96
C GLU A 152 -6.54 -11.31 -21.08
N GLU A 153 -6.42 -11.14 -19.78
CA GLU A 153 -7.53 -11.27 -18.82
C GLU A 153 -8.35 -9.98 -18.66
N GLY A 154 -8.02 -8.92 -19.40
CA GLY A 154 -8.69 -7.63 -19.32
C GLY A 154 -8.24 -6.76 -18.14
N ILE A 155 -7.08 -7.03 -17.57
CA ILE A 155 -6.53 -6.32 -16.43
C ILE A 155 -5.29 -5.54 -16.88
N ASN A 156 -5.36 -4.20 -16.76
CA ASN A 156 -4.24 -3.32 -17.07
C ASN A 156 -3.37 -3.09 -15.84
N ILE A 157 -2.08 -3.42 -15.95
CA ILE A 157 -1.09 -3.13 -14.93
C ILE A 157 -0.56 -1.71 -15.15
N TRP A 158 -0.56 -0.89 -14.09
CA TRP A 158 -0.03 0.46 -14.12
C TRP A 158 1.50 0.51 -13.95
N GLY A 159 2.03 -0.38 -13.14
CA GLY A 159 3.45 -0.41 -12.84
C GLY A 159 3.87 -1.56 -11.95
N PHE A 160 5.11 -1.47 -11.48
CA PHE A 160 5.75 -2.48 -10.64
C PHE A 160 6.50 -1.83 -9.48
N THR A 161 6.69 -2.56 -8.38
CA THR A 161 7.92 -2.46 -7.61
C THR A 161 8.89 -3.53 -8.10
N VAL A 162 10.19 -3.27 -8.07
CA VAL A 162 11.18 -4.20 -8.64
C VAL A 162 11.29 -5.47 -7.81
N GLU A 163 11.23 -5.34 -6.49
CA GLU A 163 11.28 -6.43 -5.52
C GLU A 163 10.64 -5.99 -4.20
N ASN A 164 9.76 -6.84 -3.64
CA ASN A 164 9.27 -6.61 -2.29
C ASN A 164 10.40 -6.82 -1.28
N GLU A 165 10.64 -5.81 -0.46
CA GLU A 165 11.56 -5.86 0.68
C GLU A 165 12.93 -6.49 0.37
N PRO A 166 13.74 -5.85 -0.49
CA PRO A 166 14.99 -6.42 -0.98
C PRO A 166 16.07 -6.64 0.09
N HIS A 167 15.95 -6.00 1.27
CA HIS A 167 16.78 -6.32 2.43
C HIS A 167 16.18 -7.40 3.31
N GLY A 168 14.91 -7.65 3.10
CA GLY A 168 13.92 -8.13 4.02
C GLY A 168 14.12 -9.49 4.62
N ASN A 169 13.17 -10.32 4.44
CA ASN A 169 12.97 -11.50 5.23
C ASN A 169 13.70 -12.71 4.65
N ASN A 170 15.00 -12.76 4.81
CA ASN A 170 15.85 -13.82 4.25
C ASN A 170 15.68 -15.19 4.90
N TYR A 171 14.76 -15.35 5.87
CA TYR A 171 14.70 -16.58 6.69
C TYR A 171 13.29 -17.17 6.83
N SER A 172 12.25 -16.51 6.32
CA SER A 172 10.87 -16.89 6.64
C SER A 172 9.99 -17.20 5.45
N TRP A 173 9.77 -16.28 4.54
CA TRP A 173 8.88 -16.42 3.37
C TRP A 173 9.61 -16.04 2.09
N GLU A 174 8.93 -16.10 0.96
CA GLU A 174 9.49 -15.74 -0.33
C GLU A 174 10.23 -14.41 -0.23
N SER A 175 11.48 -14.40 -0.64
CA SER A 175 12.33 -13.22 -0.62
C SER A 175 13.50 -13.39 -1.59
N MET A 176 14.04 -12.26 -2.03
CA MET A 176 15.22 -12.21 -2.88
C MET A 176 15.96 -10.92 -2.59
N HIS A 177 17.27 -10.99 -2.43
CA HIS A 177 18.09 -9.89 -1.98
C HIS A 177 18.65 -9.09 -3.14
N TYR A 178 18.54 -7.76 -3.07
CA TYR A 178 19.29 -6.82 -3.89
C TYR A 178 20.04 -5.83 -3.01
N THR A 179 21.24 -5.43 -3.41
CA THR A 179 21.80 -4.14 -3.00
C THR A 179 21.17 -3.02 -3.84
N PRO A 180 21.27 -1.74 -3.42
CA PRO A 180 20.83 -0.62 -4.26
C PRO A 180 21.49 -0.62 -5.64
N GLU A 181 22.77 -0.96 -5.73
CA GLU A 181 23.53 -1.03 -6.98
C GLU A 181 23.07 -2.19 -7.87
N GLU A 182 22.80 -3.35 -7.30
CA GLU A 182 22.30 -4.50 -8.04
C GLU A 182 20.91 -4.25 -8.63
N MET A 183 19.98 -3.67 -7.84
CA MET A 183 18.65 -3.31 -8.33
C MET A 183 18.75 -2.26 -9.45
N THR A 184 19.54 -1.22 -9.26
CA THR A 184 19.71 -0.16 -10.26
C THR A 184 20.34 -0.68 -11.54
N ASN A 185 21.31 -1.61 -11.45
CA ASN A 185 21.86 -2.30 -12.63
C ASN A 185 20.77 -3.07 -13.37
N PHE A 186 19.95 -3.83 -12.65
CA PHE A 186 18.84 -4.59 -13.25
C PHE A 186 17.84 -3.67 -13.94
N VAL A 187 17.42 -2.60 -13.29
CA VAL A 187 16.46 -1.63 -13.85
C VAL A 187 17.04 -0.89 -15.06
N GLN A 188 18.25 -0.39 -14.94
CA GLN A 188 18.89 0.44 -15.95
C GLN A 188 19.24 -0.35 -17.22
N ASN A 189 19.76 -1.57 -17.07
CA ASN A 189 20.36 -2.32 -18.18
C ASN A 189 19.50 -3.48 -18.68
N TYR A 190 18.46 -3.88 -17.94
CA TYR A 190 17.64 -5.06 -18.29
C TYR A 190 16.14 -4.75 -18.30
N LEU A 191 15.56 -4.39 -17.16
CA LEU A 191 14.10 -4.22 -17.04
C LEU A 191 13.59 -3.04 -17.86
N GLY A 192 14.16 -1.86 -17.68
CA GLY A 192 13.75 -0.64 -18.38
C GLY A 192 13.85 -0.79 -19.89
N PRO A 193 15.03 -1.19 -20.44
CA PRO A 193 15.19 -1.43 -21.86
C PRO A 193 14.27 -2.51 -22.42
N LYS A 194 14.00 -3.57 -21.66
CA LYS A 194 13.09 -4.65 -22.09
C LYS A 194 11.66 -4.15 -22.24
N LEU A 195 11.15 -3.45 -21.25
CA LEU A 195 9.79 -2.91 -21.29
C LEU A 195 9.64 -1.86 -22.41
N GLU A 196 10.65 -1.01 -22.60
CA GLU A 196 10.68 -0.04 -23.70
C GLU A 196 10.64 -0.74 -25.06
N LYS A 197 11.48 -1.75 -25.28
CA LYS A 197 11.54 -2.54 -26.51
C LYS A 197 10.23 -3.25 -26.81
N ASP A 198 9.55 -3.73 -25.80
CA ASP A 198 8.27 -4.44 -25.93
C ASP A 198 7.05 -3.49 -26.05
N GLY A 199 7.28 -2.18 -26.17
CA GLY A 199 6.21 -1.18 -26.27
C GLY A 199 5.48 -0.92 -24.95
N LYS A 200 6.12 -1.22 -23.82
CA LYS A 200 5.59 -1.08 -22.46
C LYS A 200 6.32 -0.02 -21.63
N GLY A 201 6.96 0.94 -22.28
CA GLY A 201 7.73 2.00 -21.63
C GLY A 201 6.91 2.95 -20.74
N GLU A 202 5.59 2.87 -20.80
CA GLU A 202 4.68 3.67 -19.95
C GLU A 202 4.47 3.09 -18.56
N LEU A 203 4.78 1.82 -18.36
CA LEU A 203 4.68 1.15 -17.07
C LEU A 203 5.63 1.81 -16.06
N LYS A 204 5.10 2.07 -14.87
CA LYS A 204 5.88 2.69 -13.80
C LYS A 204 6.76 1.66 -13.11
N ILE A 205 8.00 2.04 -12.85
CA ILE A 205 8.98 1.22 -12.13
C ILE A 205 9.33 1.96 -10.83
N LEU A 206 8.94 1.38 -9.71
CA LEU A 206 9.26 1.89 -8.38
C LEU A 206 10.40 1.07 -7.77
N GLY A 207 11.43 1.76 -7.33
CA GLY A 207 12.54 1.12 -6.65
C GLY A 207 12.34 1.05 -5.14
N TYR A 208 13.25 0.41 -4.45
CA TYR A 208 13.30 0.19 -3.03
C TYR A 208 12.23 -0.79 -2.52
N ASP A 209 11.05 -0.33 -2.10
CA ASP A 209 9.94 -1.15 -1.58
C ASP A 209 10.22 -1.77 -0.20
N GLN A 210 10.78 -0.95 0.70
CA GLN A 210 11.24 -1.34 2.02
C GLN A 210 10.97 -0.25 3.06
N ASN A 211 11.30 -0.52 4.33
CA ASN A 211 11.12 0.41 5.44
C ASN A 211 11.91 1.70 5.29
N ARG A 212 11.40 2.76 5.89
CA ARG A 212 11.83 4.15 5.62
C ARG A 212 13.24 4.49 6.08
N GLU A 213 13.83 3.77 7.02
CA GLU A 213 15.18 3.99 7.50
C GLU A 213 16.26 3.79 6.43
N GLY A 214 15.98 2.98 5.42
CA GLY A 214 16.90 2.74 4.30
C GLY A 214 16.76 3.69 3.11
N ILE A 215 15.80 4.61 3.14
CA ILE A 215 15.48 5.49 1.99
C ILE A 215 16.74 6.19 1.48
N LYS A 216 17.52 6.80 2.36
CA LYS A 216 18.65 7.64 1.99
C LYS A 216 19.70 6.86 1.19
N GLU A 217 20.10 5.69 1.68
CA GLU A 217 21.04 4.82 1.00
C GLU A 217 20.55 4.43 -0.41
N TRP A 218 19.28 4.10 -0.53
CA TRP A 218 18.72 3.63 -1.79
C TRP A 218 18.50 4.75 -2.80
N VAL A 219 17.93 5.87 -2.42
CA VAL A 219 17.70 6.98 -3.35
C VAL A 219 18.99 7.62 -3.82
N ASP A 220 20.05 7.59 -3.02
CA ASP A 220 21.38 8.09 -3.42
C ASP A 220 21.96 7.29 -4.58
N VAL A 221 21.67 6.00 -4.67
CA VAL A 221 22.09 5.14 -5.78
C VAL A 221 21.11 5.21 -6.95
N MET A 222 19.80 5.07 -6.67
CA MET A 222 18.75 5.08 -7.69
C MET A 222 18.76 6.36 -8.52
N TYR A 223 18.98 7.49 -7.90
CA TYR A 223 18.92 8.82 -8.51
C TYR A 223 20.27 9.53 -8.55
N LYS A 224 21.36 8.75 -8.59
CA LYS A 224 22.73 9.24 -8.60
C LYS A 224 23.01 10.15 -9.79
N ASP A 225 22.54 9.77 -10.96
CA ASP A 225 22.73 10.46 -12.23
C ASP A 225 21.56 10.16 -13.19
N GLU A 226 21.58 10.77 -14.37
CA GLU A 226 20.55 10.60 -15.38
C GLU A 226 20.41 9.13 -15.84
N ALA A 227 21.52 8.44 -16.02
CA ALA A 227 21.52 7.05 -16.47
C ALA A 227 20.88 6.11 -15.42
N SER A 228 21.23 6.26 -14.15
CA SER A 228 20.67 5.47 -13.05
C SER A 228 19.17 5.74 -12.87
N SER A 229 18.73 6.99 -13.00
CA SER A 229 17.36 7.40 -12.73
C SER A 229 16.42 7.24 -13.92
N LYS A 230 16.92 7.02 -15.12
CA LYS A 230 16.15 7.07 -16.37
C LYS A 230 14.86 6.25 -16.34
N TYR A 231 14.91 5.03 -15.84
CA TYR A 231 13.77 4.11 -15.84
C TYR A 231 13.03 4.02 -14.52
N TYR A 232 13.58 4.59 -13.44
CA TYR A 232 12.83 4.71 -12.20
C TYR A 232 11.79 5.83 -12.28
N ASP A 233 10.55 5.49 -12.00
CA ASP A 233 9.46 6.46 -11.92
C ASP A 233 9.20 6.94 -10.49
N GLY A 234 9.71 6.22 -9.50
CA GLY A 234 9.56 6.60 -8.11
C GLY A 234 10.18 5.63 -7.12
N THR A 235 9.97 5.97 -5.85
CA THR A 235 10.41 5.22 -4.68
C THR A 235 9.20 4.65 -3.95
N ALA A 236 9.23 3.36 -3.67
CA ALA A 236 8.25 2.65 -2.86
C ALA A 236 8.77 2.47 -1.45
N ILE A 237 7.91 2.67 -0.45
CA ILE A 237 8.27 2.59 0.95
C ILE A 237 7.25 1.79 1.76
N HIS A 238 7.72 1.16 2.85
CA HIS A 238 6.93 0.47 3.87
C HIS A 238 7.04 1.19 5.22
N TRP A 239 6.28 0.75 6.23
CA TRP A 239 6.18 1.46 7.50
C TRP A 239 6.64 0.68 8.74
N TYR A 240 7.19 -0.51 8.57
CA TYR A 240 7.37 -1.45 9.68
C TYR A 240 8.51 -1.12 10.66
N GLU A 241 9.34 -0.11 10.38
CA GLU A 241 10.44 0.26 11.26
C GLU A 241 9.97 0.86 12.59
N SER A 242 8.86 1.61 12.57
CA SER A 242 8.33 2.25 13.78
C SER A 242 6.81 2.24 13.81
N THR A 243 6.24 2.09 15.01
CA THR A 243 4.80 2.26 15.23
C THR A 243 4.40 3.71 15.49
N TYR A 244 5.36 4.61 15.64
CA TYR A 244 5.14 6.01 16.04
C TYR A 244 5.63 7.01 15.02
N ASP A 245 6.79 6.76 14.43
CA ASP A 245 7.48 7.68 13.56
C ASP A 245 7.12 7.40 12.10
N TYR A 246 6.82 8.43 11.33
CA TYR A 246 6.68 8.37 9.88
C TYR A 246 7.91 8.90 9.14
N PHE A 247 8.99 9.24 9.86
CA PHE A 247 10.31 9.62 9.31
C PHE A 247 10.25 10.79 8.32
N PRO A 248 9.74 11.97 8.72
CA PRO A 248 9.55 13.08 7.80
C PRO A 248 10.83 13.52 7.11
N GLU A 249 11.98 13.45 7.79
CA GLU A 249 13.28 13.82 7.24
C GLU A 249 13.70 12.89 6.08
N PHE A 250 13.39 11.59 6.16
CA PHE A 250 13.70 10.64 5.08
C PHE A 250 12.74 10.81 3.89
N LEU A 251 11.48 11.10 4.16
CA LEU A 251 10.49 11.38 3.12
C LEU A 251 10.85 12.64 2.33
N GLN A 252 11.23 13.71 3.04
CA GLN A 252 11.70 14.94 2.41
C GLN A 252 12.98 14.71 1.62
N TYR A 253 13.92 13.94 2.16
CA TYR A 253 15.16 13.58 1.45
C TYR A 253 14.90 12.87 0.13
N ALA A 254 13.99 11.89 0.13
CA ALA A 254 13.59 11.19 -1.10
C ALA A 254 12.99 12.15 -2.13
N HIS A 255 12.12 13.07 -1.70
CA HIS A 255 11.56 14.09 -2.56
C HIS A 255 12.61 15.04 -3.13
N GLU A 256 13.49 15.55 -2.31
CA GLU A 256 14.58 16.47 -2.74
C GLU A 256 15.50 15.79 -3.76
N LYS A 257 15.77 14.50 -3.58
CA LYS A 257 16.61 13.72 -4.50
C LYS A 257 15.97 13.49 -5.86
N ALA A 258 14.64 13.36 -5.91
CA ALA A 258 13.88 13.09 -7.13
C ALA A 258 12.50 13.79 -7.09
N PRO A 259 12.44 15.12 -7.20
CA PRO A 259 11.24 15.90 -6.93
C PRO A 259 10.09 15.66 -7.92
N ASN A 260 10.38 15.13 -9.11
CA ASN A 260 9.37 14.88 -10.15
C ASN A 260 8.94 13.42 -10.24
N LYS A 261 9.35 12.59 -9.26
CA LYS A 261 9.07 11.15 -9.26
C LYS A 261 8.11 10.79 -8.13
N TYR A 262 7.41 9.68 -8.28
CA TYR A 262 6.50 9.17 -7.27
C TYR A 262 7.22 8.86 -5.96
N LEU A 263 6.51 9.05 -4.85
CA LEU A 263 6.88 8.56 -3.52
C LEU A 263 5.64 7.90 -2.93
N ILE A 264 5.59 6.58 -2.92
CA ILE A 264 4.39 5.81 -2.58
C ILE A 264 4.66 4.90 -1.40
N GLN A 265 3.81 5.00 -0.38
CA GLN A 265 3.70 4.01 0.68
C GLN A 265 3.00 2.78 0.10
N THR A 266 3.73 1.70 -0.11
CA THR A 266 3.28 0.55 -0.90
C THR A 266 2.80 -0.63 -0.07
N GLU A 267 3.10 -0.67 1.21
CA GLU A 267 2.60 -1.70 2.11
C GLU A 267 2.58 -1.22 3.57
N ALA A 268 1.48 -1.50 4.25
CA ALA A 268 1.33 -1.31 5.68
C ALA A 268 0.25 -2.25 6.22
N CYS A 269 0.46 -2.80 7.40
CA CYS A 269 -0.58 -3.51 8.15
C CYS A 269 -0.23 -3.58 9.64
N VAL A 270 -1.19 -3.98 10.44
CA VAL A 270 -0.93 -4.46 11.79
C VAL A 270 -0.46 -5.90 11.65
N ASP A 271 0.78 -6.16 12.04
CA ASP A 271 1.49 -7.36 11.68
C ASP A 271 1.65 -8.39 12.83
N SER A 272 2.45 -9.32 12.60
CA SER A 272 2.77 -10.65 13.10
C SER A 272 2.69 -10.96 14.60
N GLU A 273 2.49 -10.02 15.46
CA GLU A 273 2.36 -10.29 16.90
C GLU A 273 0.95 -10.75 17.31
N VAL A 274 0.12 -10.97 16.30
CA VAL A 274 -1.29 -11.36 16.38
C VAL A 274 -1.57 -12.79 16.88
N PRO A 275 -0.67 -13.78 16.88
CA PRO A 275 -1.05 -15.16 17.18
C PRO A 275 -1.76 -15.36 18.52
N LYS A 276 -1.55 -14.47 19.47
CA LYS A 276 -2.23 -14.52 20.77
C LYS A 276 -3.70 -14.09 20.70
N TRP A 277 -4.13 -13.56 19.59
CA TRP A 277 -5.48 -13.04 19.37
C TRP A 277 -6.37 -13.99 18.60
N ASN A 278 -5.88 -15.15 18.28
CA ASN A 278 -6.63 -16.18 17.59
C ASN A 278 -7.67 -16.87 18.51
N ASP A 279 -7.84 -16.36 19.70
CA ASP A 279 -8.99 -16.65 20.54
C ASP A 279 -10.19 -15.94 19.92
N ASP A 280 -11.15 -16.69 19.44
CA ASP A 280 -12.34 -16.18 18.77
C ASP A 280 -13.06 -15.08 19.52
N ASP A 281 -13.13 -15.20 20.84
CA ASP A 281 -13.76 -14.19 21.67
C ASP A 281 -13.01 -12.86 21.68
N TRP A 282 -11.71 -12.88 21.38
CA TRP A 282 -10.88 -11.69 21.48
C TRP A 282 -11.26 -10.63 20.45
N TYR A 283 -11.50 -11.02 19.19
CA TYR A 283 -11.83 -10.08 18.10
C TYR A 283 -13.05 -9.19 18.39
N TRP A 284 -13.96 -9.67 19.23
CA TRP A 284 -15.21 -8.99 19.50
C TRP A 284 -15.20 -8.29 20.86
N LYS A 285 -14.09 -8.37 21.58
CA LYS A 285 -13.87 -7.62 22.80
C LYS A 285 -13.49 -6.17 22.48
N LYS A 286 -13.80 -5.30 23.40
CA LYS A 286 -13.42 -3.88 23.30
C LYS A 286 -11.89 -3.71 23.19
N GLU A 287 -11.16 -4.62 23.77
CA GLU A 287 -9.69 -4.66 23.81
C GLU A 287 -9.06 -5.06 22.46
N ALA A 288 -9.84 -5.59 21.53
CA ALA A 288 -9.35 -6.02 20.22
C ALA A 288 -8.69 -4.91 19.39
N THR A 289 -8.95 -3.65 19.70
CA THR A 289 -8.29 -2.52 19.05
C THR A 289 -6.83 -2.30 19.50
N ASP A 290 -6.37 -3.03 20.49
CA ASP A 290 -4.96 -3.00 20.94
C ASP A 290 -4.09 -4.04 20.19
N TRP A 291 -4.51 -4.47 19.04
CA TRP A 291 -3.93 -5.57 18.28
C TRP A 291 -2.41 -5.49 18.15
N GLY A 292 -1.71 -6.58 18.53
CA GLY A 292 -0.32 -6.85 18.24
C GLY A 292 0.71 -5.94 18.87
N TYR A 293 0.35 -5.13 19.82
CA TYR A 293 1.30 -4.22 20.43
C TYR A 293 2.01 -4.77 21.67
N ASP A 294 1.95 -6.06 21.91
CA ASP A 294 2.73 -6.71 22.98
C ASP A 294 4.25 -6.64 22.76
N TRP A 295 4.66 -6.57 21.50
CA TRP A 295 6.06 -6.52 21.08
C TRP A 295 6.69 -5.13 21.20
N ARG A 296 5.89 -4.09 21.34
CA ARG A 296 6.40 -2.72 21.43
C ARG A 296 7.29 -2.49 22.65
N GLU A 297 8.14 -1.50 22.54
CA GLU A 297 9.03 -1.09 23.62
C GLU A 297 8.25 -0.73 24.90
N GLN A 298 8.73 -1.22 26.05
CA GLN A 298 8.03 -1.08 27.34
C GLN A 298 7.81 0.37 27.76
N ASP A 299 8.78 1.22 27.49
CA ASP A 299 8.72 2.65 27.80
C ASP A 299 7.73 3.43 26.93
N LYS A 300 7.29 2.85 25.81
CA LYS A 300 6.32 3.44 24.88
C LYS A 300 4.93 2.84 24.98
N LYS A 301 4.70 1.83 25.80
CA LYS A 301 3.39 1.18 25.92
C LYS A 301 2.24 2.14 26.27
N TYR A 302 2.51 3.15 27.06
CA TYR A 302 1.51 4.15 27.45
C TYR A 302 1.05 5.04 26.28
N LEU A 303 1.81 5.09 25.19
CA LEU A 303 1.44 5.82 23.98
C LEU A 303 0.40 5.08 23.12
N HIS A 304 0.12 3.83 23.43
CA HIS A 304 -0.86 3.02 22.71
C HIS A 304 -2.18 2.92 23.49
N PRO A 305 -3.16 3.77 23.19
CA PRO A 305 -4.51 3.60 23.70
C PRO A 305 -5.17 2.36 23.05
N LYS A 306 -6.39 2.03 23.47
CA LYS A 306 -7.14 0.89 22.94
C LYS A 306 -7.32 0.90 21.42
N TYR A 307 -7.37 2.07 20.80
CA TYR A 307 -7.49 2.25 19.36
C TYR A 307 -6.12 2.52 18.68
N ALA A 308 -5.05 1.97 19.23
CA ALA A 308 -3.69 2.19 18.73
C ALA A 308 -3.52 1.92 17.23
N PRO A 309 -4.05 0.83 16.64
CA PRO A 309 -3.95 0.63 15.20
C PRO A 309 -4.58 1.76 14.38
N VAL A 310 -5.74 2.25 14.81
CA VAL A 310 -6.43 3.38 14.15
C VAL A 310 -5.58 4.64 14.22
N ASN A 311 -5.02 4.93 15.39
CA ASN A 311 -4.16 6.09 15.60
C ASN A 311 -2.89 6.00 14.72
N ARG A 312 -2.30 4.82 14.62
CA ARG A 312 -1.13 4.59 13.77
C ARG A 312 -1.42 4.89 12.30
N TYR A 313 -2.52 4.36 11.77
CA TYR A 313 -2.93 4.61 10.38
C TYR A 313 -3.18 6.10 10.14
N ALA A 314 -3.97 6.75 10.98
CA ALA A 314 -4.28 8.17 10.84
C ALA A 314 -3.01 9.04 10.88
N ARG A 315 -2.13 8.79 11.85
CA ARG A 315 -0.87 9.52 12.02
C ARG A 315 0.05 9.31 10.81
N ASP A 316 0.23 8.08 10.38
CA ASP A 316 1.11 7.76 9.26
C ASP A 316 0.60 8.35 7.96
N ILE A 317 -0.67 8.22 7.66
CA ILE A 317 -1.24 8.75 6.40
C ILE A 317 -1.12 10.28 6.38
N ILE A 318 -1.54 10.98 7.43
CA ILE A 318 -1.46 12.45 7.50
C ILE A 318 0.01 12.90 7.44
N GLY A 319 0.88 12.29 8.23
CA GLY A 319 2.31 12.60 8.24
C GLY A 319 2.98 12.36 6.89
N SER A 320 2.62 11.27 6.23
CA SER A 320 3.11 10.94 4.89
C SER A 320 2.67 11.97 3.85
N LEU A 321 1.38 12.32 3.81
CA LEU A 321 0.85 13.32 2.88
C LEU A 321 1.46 14.70 3.08
N ASN A 322 1.73 15.08 4.32
CA ASN A 322 2.39 16.34 4.65
C ASN A 322 3.89 16.34 4.33
N ASN A 323 4.46 15.22 3.93
CA ASN A 323 5.87 15.04 3.59
C ASN A 323 6.07 14.35 2.23
N TRP A 324 5.33 14.79 1.22
CA TRP A 324 5.51 14.46 -0.19
C TRP A 324 5.06 13.06 -0.64
N VAL A 325 4.59 12.21 0.25
CA VAL A 325 4.02 10.91 -0.17
C VAL A 325 2.74 11.17 -0.97
N ASP A 326 2.64 10.57 -2.14
CA ASP A 326 1.54 10.81 -3.08
C ASP A 326 0.56 9.64 -3.21
N GLY A 327 0.85 8.51 -2.59
CA GLY A 327 -0.03 7.36 -2.52
C GLY A 327 0.21 6.55 -1.26
N TRP A 328 -0.86 5.92 -0.75
CA TRP A 328 -0.78 5.11 0.46
C TRP A 328 -1.61 3.84 0.30
N VAL A 329 -0.95 2.68 0.35
CA VAL A 329 -1.55 1.38 0.08
C VAL A 329 -1.35 0.46 1.28
N ASP A 330 -2.46 -0.06 1.77
CA ASP A 330 -2.53 -1.07 2.82
C ASP A 330 -2.14 -2.46 2.27
N TRP A 331 -1.93 -3.42 3.15
CA TRP A 331 -1.66 -4.80 2.78
C TRP A 331 -2.96 -5.56 2.48
N ASN A 332 -3.15 -6.77 2.99
CA ASN A 332 -4.32 -7.61 2.68
C ASN A 332 -5.66 -6.88 2.88
N MET A 333 -6.51 -6.89 1.87
CA MET A 333 -7.86 -6.32 1.98
C MET A 333 -8.77 -7.14 2.88
N VAL A 334 -8.62 -8.46 2.88
CA VAL A 334 -9.47 -9.40 3.63
C VAL A 334 -8.61 -10.50 4.23
N LEU A 335 -8.78 -10.77 5.51
CA LEU A 335 -8.20 -11.92 6.19
C LEU A 335 -9.26 -12.58 7.07
N ASP A 336 -9.01 -13.82 7.50
CA ASP A 336 -9.88 -14.52 8.43
C ASP A 336 -9.64 -14.08 9.89
N ARG A 337 -10.41 -14.64 10.80
CA ARG A 337 -10.31 -14.33 12.24
C ARG A 337 -8.96 -14.71 12.84
N GLN A 338 -8.22 -15.62 12.22
CA GLN A 338 -6.89 -15.99 12.63
C GLN A 338 -5.80 -15.05 12.11
N GLY A 339 -6.12 -14.22 11.10
CA GLY A 339 -5.14 -13.35 10.44
C GLY A 339 -4.45 -13.98 9.24
N GLY A 340 -5.09 -14.97 8.64
CA GLY A 340 -4.68 -15.71 7.45
C GLY A 340 -5.81 -15.82 6.42
N PRO A 341 -5.78 -16.87 5.55
CA PRO A 341 -4.79 -17.95 5.49
C PRO A 341 -3.40 -17.50 5.03
N ASN A 342 -2.38 -18.24 5.44
CA ASN A 342 -0.99 -17.90 5.16
C ASN A 342 -0.13 -19.16 5.30
N TRP A 343 0.59 -19.55 4.25
CA TRP A 343 1.37 -20.78 4.28
C TRP A 343 2.49 -20.76 5.34
N LYS A 344 3.00 -19.55 5.64
CA LYS A 344 4.10 -19.36 6.61
C LYS A 344 3.62 -19.08 8.04
N LYS A 345 2.32 -18.97 8.26
CA LYS A 345 1.71 -18.59 9.55
C LYS A 345 2.22 -17.25 10.08
N ASN A 346 2.36 -16.28 9.17
CA ASN A 346 2.67 -14.88 9.45
C ASN A 346 1.36 -14.10 9.56
N TRP A 347 0.76 -14.11 10.76
CA TRP A 347 -0.59 -13.57 10.97
C TRP A 347 -0.60 -12.05 10.93
N CYS A 348 -1.59 -11.49 10.23
CA CYS A 348 -1.82 -10.05 10.13
C CYS A 348 -3.30 -9.71 10.33
N VAL A 349 -3.60 -8.42 10.42
CA VAL A 349 -4.97 -7.92 10.49
C VAL A 349 -5.31 -7.19 9.19
N ALA A 350 -6.46 -7.52 8.61
CA ALA A 350 -7.02 -6.78 7.49
C ALA A 350 -8.12 -5.81 7.97
N PRO A 351 -8.41 -4.75 7.22
CA PRO A 351 -9.53 -3.86 7.54
C PRO A 351 -10.89 -4.55 7.57
N ILE A 352 -11.08 -5.58 6.77
CA ILE A 352 -12.26 -6.45 6.79
C ILE A 352 -11.82 -7.86 7.17
N ILE A 353 -12.42 -8.37 8.22
CA ILE A 353 -12.21 -9.73 8.73
C ILE A 353 -13.42 -10.57 8.38
N VAL A 354 -13.22 -11.82 7.98
CA VAL A 354 -14.30 -12.74 7.64
C VAL A 354 -14.20 -14.04 8.42
N ASP A 355 -15.35 -14.67 8.63
CA ASP A 355 -15.48 -16.06 9.07
C ASP A 355 -16.18 -16.85 7.95
N PRO A 356 -15.43 -17.58 7.11
CA PRO A 356 -16.03 -18.32 5.99
C PRO A 356 -16.96 -19.45 6.43
N ASP A 357 -16.70 -20.06 7.57
CA ASP A 357 -17.50 -21.19 8.08
C ASP A 357 -18.89 -20.74 8.52
N LEU A 358 -19.00 -19.51 9.04
CA LEU A 358 -20.25 -18.89 9.46
C LEU A 358 -20.85 -17.96 8.39
N ASP A 359 -20.12 -17.73 7.31
CA ASP A 359 -20.46 -16.73 6.27
C ASP A 359 -20.69 -15.34 6.89
N GLU A 360 -19.77 -14.88 7.71
CA GLU A 360 -19.85 -13.60 8.41
C GLU A 360 -18.74 -12.65 7.97
N VAL A 361 -19.05 -11.35 7.94
CA VAL A 361 -18.16 -10.24 7.54
C VAL A 361 -18.13 -9.21 8.65
N TYR A 362 -16.92 -8.79 9.04
CA TYR A 362 -16.69 -7.85 10.13
C TYR A 362 -15.85 -6.68 9.65
N PHE A 363 -16.43 -5.48 9.72
CA PHE A 363 -15.74 -4.23 9.41
C PHE A 363 -15.02 -3.72 10.64
N THR A 364 -13.68 -3.66 10.56
CA THR A 364 -12.88 -3.10 11.66
C THR A 364 -12.79 -1.58 11.54
N PRO A 365 -12.36 -0.88 12.61
CA PRO A 365 -12.10 0.57 12.53
C PRO A 365 -11.06 0.95 11.45
N LEU A 366 -10.16 0.06 11.05
CA LEU A 366 -9.17 0.33 10.00
C LEU A 366 -9.82 0.59 8.63
N TYR A 367 -10.91 -0.09 8.31
CA TYR A 367 -11.69 0.18 7.11
C TYR A 367 -12.18 1.64 7.07
N TYR A 368 -12.69 2.12 8.19
CA TYR A 368 -13.21 3.49 8.27
C TYR A 368 -12.10 4.54 8.23
N VAL A 369 -10.94 4.26 8.82
CA VAL A 369 -9.77 5.16 8.68
C VAL A 369 -9.39 5.31 7.22
N MET A 370 -9.23 4.22 6.49
CA MET A 370 -8.91 4.26 5.07
C MET A 370 -9.96 5.05 4.27
N THR A 371 -11.22 4.87 4.59
CA THR A 371 -12.34 5.56 3.94
C THR A 371 -12.27 7.09 4.12
N HIS A 372 -11.81 7.57 5.29
CA HIS A 372 -11.63 9.01 5.53
C HIS A 372 -10.72 9.69 4.51
N PHE A 373 -9.75 8.94 3.95
CA PHE A 373 -8.83 9.45 2.94
C PHE A 373 -9.27 9.05 1.53
N SER A 374 -9.43 7.78 1.26
CA SER A 374 -9.60 7.23 -0.09
C SER A 374 -10.88 7.68 -0.79
N LYS A 375 -11.99 7.78 -0.04
CA LYS A 375 -13.27 8.18 -0.60
C LYS A 375 -13.30 9.64 -1.03
N PHE A 376 -12.63 10.51 -0.30
CA PHE A 376 -12.75 11.95 -0.44
C PHE A 376 -11.57 12.60 -1.16
N ILE A 377 -10.35 12.11 -0.93
CA ILE A 377 -9.14 12.57 -1.62
C ILE A 377 -8.95 11.72 -2.87
N ARG A 378 -9.20 12.31 -4.02
CA ARG A 378 -9.25 11.56 -5.27
C ARG A 378 -7.95 11.69 -6.08
N PRO A 379 -7.62 10.71 -6.97
CA PRO A 379 -6.47 10.81 -7.86
C PRO A 379 -6.47 12.14 -8.61
N GLY A 380 -5.31 12.79 -8.66
CA GLY A 380 -5.16 14.12 -9.26
C GLY A 380 -5.37 15.27 -8.28
N ALA A 381 -5.80 15.01 -7.05
CA ALA A 381 -5.85 16.04 -6.02
C ALA A 381 -4.45 16.59 -5.73
N GLU A 382 -4.36 17.87 -5.46
CA GLU A 382 -3.11 18.51 -5.03
C GLU A 382 -3.14 18.74 -3.52
N VAL A 383 -2.08 18.32 -2.82
CA VAL A 383 -1.92 18.68 -1.41
C VAL A 383 -1.68 20.20 -1.31
N ILE A 384 -2.40 20.86 -0.42
CA ILE A 384 -2.30 22.30 -0.19
C ILE A 384 -1.73 22.60 1.18
N ASP A 385 -1.20 23.82 1.33
CA ASP A 385 -0.59 24.25 2.58
C ASP A 385 -1.62 24.48 3.68
N VAL A 386 -1.26 24.10 4.89
CA VAL A 386 -2.07 24.25 6.09
C VAL A 386 -1.27 24.95 7.17
N GLU A 387 -1.75 26.09 7.62
CA GLU A 387 -1.26 26.75 8.83
C GLU A 387 -2.12 26.30 10.01
N ASN A 388 -1.53 25.55 10.93
CA ASN A 388 -2.20 25.01 12.10
C ASN A 388 -1.60 25.61 13.39
N SER A 389 -2.43 26.26 14.21
CA SER A 389 -2.00 26.89 15.46
C SER A 389 -2.14 25.97 16.70
N ASP A 390 -2.50 24.69 16.50
CA ASP A 390 -2.67 23.71 17.58
C ASP A 390 -1.90 22.43 17.24
N ASP A 391 -0.68 22.32 17.73
CA ASP A 391 0.19 21.17 17.48
C ASP A 391 -0.35 19.84 18.02
N SER A 392 -1.41 19.87 18.82
CA SER A 392 -2.10 18.67 19.30
C SER A 392 -3.10 18.09 18.28
N LEU A 393 -3.30 18.77 17.15
CA LEU A 393 -4.11 18.30 16.03
C LEU A 393 -3.19 18.04 14.83
N MET A 394 -3.30 16.87 14.23
CA MET A 394 -2.69 16.62 12.92
C MET A 394 -3.68 16.94 11.82
N VAL A 395 -3.23 17.65 10.79
CA VAL A 395 -4.09 18.12 9.72
C VAL A 395 -3.41 17.94 8.37
N THR A 396 -4.15 17.44 7.39
CA THR A 396 -3.77 17.51 5.97
C THR A 396 -4.93 18.02 5.15
N ALA A 397 -4.64 18.70 4.05
CA ALA A 397 -5.67 19.22 3.17
C ALA A 397 -5.27 19.06 1.71
N THR A 398 -6.28 18.83 0.86
CA THR A 398 -6.11 18.66 -0.58
C THR A 398 -7.20 19.41 -1.35
N LYS A 399 -6.88 19.74 -2.59
CA LYS A 399 -7.84 20.25 -3.56
C LYS A 399 -8.02 19.23 -4.67
N ASN A 400 -9.22 18.68 -4.79
CA ASN A 400 -9.58 17.75 -5.86
C ASN A 400 -9.71 18.45 -7.22
N ILE A 401 -9.71 17.68 -8.31
CA ILE A 401 -9.88 18.17 -9.67
C ILE A 401 -11.23 18.90 -9.86
N ASP A 402 -12.28 18.47 -9.15
CA ASP A 402 -13.60 19.09 -9.15
C ASP A 402 -13.66 20.39 -8.33
N ASN A 403 -12.52 20.86 -7.83
CA ASN A 403 -12.34 22.01 -6.94
C ASN A 403 -12.89 21.84 -5.51
N SER A 404 -13.38 20.68 -5.13
CA SER A 404 -13.68 20.41 -3.72
C SER A 404 -12.40 20.41 -2.89
N ILE A 405 -12.47 20.97 -1.69
CA ILE A 405 -11.38 21.00 -0.73
C ILE A 405 -11.67 19.95 0.34
N VAL A 406 -10.73 19.06 0.57
CA VAL A 406 -10.84 18.02 1.59
C VAL A 406 -9.81 18.28 2.67
N THR A 407 -10.28 18.36 3.91
CA THR A 407 -9.42 18.52 5.08
C THR A 407 -9.64 17.34 6.01
N VAL A 408 -8.58 16.62 6.35
CA VAL A 408 -8.64 15.51 7.30
C VAL A 408 -7.90 15.93 8.56
N ILE A 409 -8.59 15.81 9.71
CA ILE A 409 -8.11 16.27 11.01
C ILE A 409 -8.13 15.11 11.98
N PHE A 410 -7.05 14.92 12.69
CA PHE A 410 -6.88 13.87 13.68
C PHE A 410 -6.62 14.47 15.07
N ASN A 411 -7.49 14.14 16.02
CA ASN A 411 -7.34 14.46 17.43
C ASN A 411 -7.02 13.15 18.19
N GLU A 412 -5.74 12.89 18.40
CA GLU A 412 -5.29 11.74 19.20
C GLU A 412 -5.54 11.92 20.71
N GLY A 413 -5.77 13.17 21.12
CA GLY A 413 -5.93 13.54 22.53
C GLY A 413 -7.24 13.04 23.15
N LYS A 414 -7.25 13.04 24.49
CA LYS A 414 -8.41 12.60 25.29
C LYS A 414 -9.43 13.71 25.55
N VAL A 415 -9.23 14.90 24.97
CA VAL A 415 -10.06 16.08 25.18
C VAL A 415 -10.66 16.54 23.86
N GLN A 416 -11.95 16.89 23.90
CA GLN A 416 -12.59 17.55 22.77
C GLN A 416 -11.88 18.86 22.44
N LYS A 417 -11.68 19.12 21.14
CA LYS A 417 -11.06 20.35 20.65
C LYS A 417 -12.04 21.16 19.83
N SER A 418 -11.87 22.48 19.85
CA SER A 418 -12.56 23.36 18.91
C SER A 418 -11.57 24.30 18.25
N PHE A 419 -11.76 24.56 16.98
CA PHE A 419 -10.91 25.44 16.18
C PHE A 419 -11.74 26.21 15.16
N ILE A 420 -11.14 27.28 14.64
CA ILE A 420 -11.70 28.01 13.48
C ILE A 420 -11.01 27.49 12.22
N LEU A 421 -11.79 26.98 11.29
CA LEU A 421 -11.31 26.59 9.96
C LEU A 421 -11.50 27.79 9.01
N ASN A 422 -10.40 28.29 8.45
CA ASN A 422 -10.35 29.41 7.53
C ASN A 422 -10.02 28.96 6.11
N LEU A 423 -10.81 29.44 5.14
CA LEU A 423 -10.58 29.24 3.72
C LEU A 423 -11.06 30.43 2.92
N GLY A 424 -10.13 31.15 2.26
CA GLY A 424 -10.48 32.23 1.32
C GLY A 424 -11.41 33.30 1.87
N GLY A 425 -11.23 33.70 3.14
CA GLY A 425 -12.06 34.69 3.83
C GLY A 425 -13.33 34.13 4.49
N ILE A 426 -13.59 32.83 4.34
CA ILE A 426 -14.68 32.14 5.04
C ILE A 426 -14.10 31.49 6.31
N SER A 427 -14.74 31.69 7.43
CA SER A 427 -14.37 31.14 8.73
C SER A 427 -15.52 30.37 9.34
N LYS A 428 -15.26 29.15 9.84
CA LYS A 428 -16.25 28.32 10.49
C LYS A 428 -15.68 27.68 11.74
N LYS A 429 -16.41 27.77 12.85
CA LYS A 429 -16.05 27.05 14.07
C LYS A 429 -16.39 25.56 13.90
N ILE A 430 -15.41 24.72 14.15
CA ILE A 430 -15.50 23.26 14.08
C ILE A 430 -15.19 22.68 15.45
N VAL A 431 -15.82 21.56 15.76
CA VAL A 431 -15.55 20.76 16.97
C VAL A 431 -15.13 19.36 16.53
N ILE A 432 -14.08 18.84 17.13
CA ILE A 432 -13.63 17.46 16.96
C ILE A 432 -13.60 16.75 18.31
N SER A 433 -14.20 15.58 18.36
CA SER A 433 -14.26 14.75 19.57
C SER A 433 -12.86 14.24 19.99
N PRO A 434 -12.70 13.78 21.25
CA PRO A 434 -11.47 13.09 21.65
C PRO A 434 -11.26 11.83 20.81
N GLN A 435 -10.02 11.49 20.55
CA GLN A 435 -9.64 10.26 19.82
C GLN A 435 -10.47 10.06 18.55
N ALA A 436 -10.51 11.08 17.70
CA ALA A 436 -11.35 11.12 16.51
C ALA A 436 -10.58 11.52 15.26
N LEU A 437 -10.97 10.93 14.15
CA LEU A 437 -10.59 11.33 12.80
C LEU A 437 -11.82 11.97 12.15
N GLN A 438 -11.66 13.16 11.57
CA GLN A 438 -12.75 13.92 10.95
C GLN A 438 -12.34 14.38 9.56
N THR A 439 -13.18 14.11 8.58
CA THR A 439 -13.02 14.61 7.21
C THR A 439 -14.06 15.68 6.93
N ILE A 440 -13.60 16.83 6.48
CA ILE A 440 -14.42 17.97 6.09
C ILE A 440 -14.28 18.18 4.60
N VAL A 441 -15.39 18.18 3.89
CA VAL A 441 -15.43 18.45 2.44
C VAL A 441 -16.11 19.79 2.21
N ILE A 442 -15.39 20.72 1.60
CA ILE A 442 -15.90 22.04 1.22
C ILE A 442 -16.11 22.01 -0.29
N LYS A 443 -17.37 22.07 -0.69
CA LYS A 443 -17.72 22.22 -2.12
C LYS A 443 -17.69 23.70 -2.47
N THR A 444 -16.84 24.05 -3.41
CA THR A 444 -16.84 25.41 -3.98
C THR A 444 -17.89 25.46 -5.07
N ASN A 445 -18.86 26.36 -4.96
CA ASN A 445 -19.81 26.57 -6.03
C ASN A 445 -19.02 26.98 -7.30
N LYS A 446 -19.32 26.34 -8.41
CA LYS A 446 -18.84 26.81 -9.71
C LYS A 446 -19.39 28.24 -9.90
N THR A 447 -18.53 29.25 -9.79
CA THR A 447 -18.82 30.58 -10.31
C THR A 447 -18.74 30.54 -11.82
#